data_f47d8069a35bb45843f64034b09b141f
#
_entry.id   f47d8069a35bb45843f64034b09b141f
#
_cell.length_a   1.000
_cell.length_b   1.000
_cell.length_c   1.000
_cell.angle_alpha   90.00
_cell.angle_beta   90.00
_cell.angle_gamma   90.00
#
_symmetry.space_group_name_H-M   'P 1'
#
loop_
_entity.id
_entity.type
_entity.pdbx_description
1 polymer ?
#
loop_
_entity_poly.entity_id
_entity_poly.type
_entity_poly.pdbx_seq_one_letter_code
_entity_poly.pdbx_strand_id
1 'polypeptide(L)'
;MNYQFVIALKDLPQRQPVKKKLGETEFLLIREADSVQAFQAKCPHAGAPLEQGAICGDRLICPWHKAAFELSSGKMCEPLALADLKQYPVRIENGQILVNPKAMSPASPVGSGASAPVFVVLGGGAAGSAALWRLRHDGFKGRLVLVESEPEAPYDRTALTKFVPSGKMDIDD
;
A
#
# COMPACT_ATOMS: atom_id res chain seq x y z
N MET A 1 7.20 16.11 -15.96
CA MET A 1 7.36 15.12 -14.86
C MET A 1 8.72 15.39 -14.23
N ASN A 2 8.78 15.53 -12.91
CA ASN A 2 10.01 15.93 -12.21
C ASN A 2 10.75 14.67 -11.71
N TYR A 3 11.59 14.09 -12.57
CA TYR A 3 12.46 12.97 -12.20
C TYR A 3 13.75 13.51 -11.58
N GLN A 4 14.17 12.91 -10.47
CA GLN A 4 15.39 13.31 -9.75
C GLN A 4 16.27 12.09 -9.52
N PHE A 5 17.58 12.29 -9.61
CA PHE A 5 18.57 11.25 -9.35
C PHE A 5 18.54 10.77 -7.90
N VAL A 6 18.58 9.46 -7.71
CA VAL A 6 18.54 8.84 -6.38
C VAL A 6 19.80 8.03 -6.09
N ILE A 7 20.23 7.17 -7.02
CA ILE A 7 21.37 6.26 -6.87
C ILE A 7 21.81 5.74 -8.25
N ALA A 8 23.08 5.39 -8.40
CA ALA A 8 23.54 4.68 -9.58
C ALA A 8 23.04 3.21 -9.58
N LEU A 9 22.67 2.71 -10.75
CA LEU A 9 22.13 1.35 -10.89
C LEU A 9 23.12 0.28 -10.36
N LYS A 10 24.42 0.49 -10.59
CA LYS A 10 25.49 -0.42 -10.10
C LYS A 10 25.56 -0.50 -8.58
N ASP A 11 25.13 0.56 -7.87
CA ASP A 11 25.20 0.66 -6.42
C ASP A 11 23.91 0.16 -5.74
N LEU A 12 22.86 -0.18 -6.52
CA LEU A 12 21.64 -0.77 -6.01
C LEU A 12 21.75 -2.30 -6.10
N PRO A 13 21.80 -3.01 -4.94
CA PRO A 13 21.94 -4.47 -4.91
C PRO A 13 20.71 -5.15 -5.52
N GLN A 14 20.92 -6.36 -6.08
CA GLN A 14 19.85 -7.19 -6.61
C GLN A 14 18.99 -7.77 -5.48
N ARG A 15 17.67 -7.72 -5.65
CA ARG A 15 16.68 -8.36 -4.77
C ARG A 15 16.86 -8.02 -3.28
N GLN A 16 17.29 -6.80 -3.02
CA GLN A 16 17.40 -6.28 -1.66
C GLN A 16 16.66 -4.95 -1.58
N PRO A 17 15.71 -4.79 -0.63
CA PRO A 17 15.02 -3.53 -0.43
C PRO A 17 15.98 -2.46 0.10
N VAL A 18 16.07 -1.31 -0.56
CA VAL A 18 16.95 -0.21 -0.17
C VAL A 18 16.12 1.06 0.01
N LYS A 19 16.17 1.64 1.21
CA LYS A 19 15.50 2.92 1.47
C LYS A 19 16.35 4.09 0.97
N LYS A 20 15.70 5.03 0.28
CA LYS A 20 16.25 6.31 -0.15
C LYS A 20 15.29 7.44 0.14
N LYS A 21 15.78 8.68 0.16
CA LYS A 21 14.99 9.88 0.42
C LYS A 21 15.26 10.95 -0.64
N LEU A 22 14.19 11.64 -1.10
CA LEU A 22 14.24 12.85 -1.90
C LEU A 22 13.34 13.92 -1.26
N GLY A 23 13.94 15.00 -0.79
CA GLY A 23 13.21 15.97 0.03
C GLY A 23 12.59 15.29 1.24
N GLU A 24 11.28 15.41 1.41
CA GLU A 24 10.54 14.75 2.49
C GLU A 24 10.01 13.36 2.12
N THR A 25 10.13 12.92 0.87
CA THR A 25 9.60 11.63 0.42
C THR A 25 10.63 10.52 0.58
N GLU A 26 10.28 9.47 1.32
CA GLU A 26 11.07 8.25 1.47
C GLU A 26 10.57 7.18 0.51
N PHE A 27 11.49 6.52 -0.19
CA PHE A 27 11.22 5.42 -1.10
C PHE A 27 11.92 4.15 -0.69
N LEU A 28 11.29 3.04 -1.03
CA LEU A 28 11.90 1.74 -1.08
C LEU A 28 12.22 1.42 -2.53
N LEU A 29 13.49 1.20 -2.85
CA LEU A 29 13.93 0.76 -4.16
C LEU A 29 14.22 -0.75 -4.11
N ILE A 30 13.73 -1.47 -5.12
CA ILE A 30 13.99 -2.90 -5.31
C ILE A 30 14.42 -3.10 -6.76
N ARG A 31 15.58 -3.72 -6.96
CA ARG A 31 16.12 -4.08 -8.27
C ARG A 31 15.88 -5.54 -8.56
N GLU A 32 15.33 -5.84 -9.74
CA GLU A 32 15.23 -7.18 -10.30
C GLU A 32 15.80 -7.17 -11.72
N ALA A 33 16.95 -7.79 -11.90
CA ALA A 33 17.72 -7.76 -13.14
C ALA A 33 17.99 -6.30 -13.60
N ASP A 34 17.43 -5.89 -14.73
CA ASP A 34 17.58 -4.55 -15.30
C ASP A 34 16.40 -3.62 -14.97
N SER A 35 15.43 -4.10 -14.18
CA SER A 35 14.30 -3.31 -13.74
C SER A 35 14.45 -2.83 -12.30
N VAL A 36 13.88 -1.66 -12.00
CA VAL A 36 13.83 -1.09 -10.66
C VAL A 36 12.41 -0.64 -10.36
N GLN A 37 11.91 -1.06 -9.21
CA GLN A 37 10.64 -0.60 -8.67
C GLN A 37 10.88 0.36 -7.50
N ALA A 38 10.02 1.37 -7.38
CA ALA A 38 10.04 2.31 -6.27
C ALA A 38 8.67 2.31 -5.58
N PHE A 39 8.67 2.01 -4.28
CA PHE A 39 7.47 1.99 -3.45
C PHE A 39 7.61 2.92 -2.25
N GLN A 40 6.53 3.12 -1.50
CA GLN A 40 6.62 3.75 -0.18
C GLN A 40 7.51 2.93 0.76
N ALA A 41 8.31 3.62 1.59
CA ALA A 41 9.26 2.95 2.48
C ALA A 41 8.60 2.33 3.73
N LYS A 42 7.38 2.77 4.08
CA LYS A 42 6.65 2.30 5.27
C LYS A 42 5.49 1.40 4.88
N CYS A 43 5.32 0.31 5.63
CA CYS A 43 4.20 -0.61 5.46
C CYS A 43 2.87 0.12 5.76
N PRO A 44 1.85 0.03 4.88
CA PRO A 44 0.57 0.70 5.09
C PRO A 44 -0.26 0.12 6.25
N HIS A 45 0.10 -1.06 6.77
CA HIS A 45 -0.57 -1.66 7.92
C HIS A 45 -0.27 -0.89 9.23
N ALA A 46 1.01 -0.78 9.60
CA ALA A 46 1.41 -0.20 10.89
C ALA A 46 2.75 0.57 10.83
N GLY A 47 3.15 1.03 9.65
CA GLY A 47 4.33 1.87 9.49
C GLY A 47 5.68 1.16 9.59
N ALA A 48 5.71 -0.18 9.53
CA ALA A 48 6.98 -0.94 9.58
C ALA A 48 7.95 -0.50 8.49
N PRO A 49 9.27 -0.45 8.78
CA PRO A 49 10.31 -0.11 7.82
C PRO A 49 10.50 -1.25 6.81
N LEU A 50 10.02 -1.09 5.59
CA LEU A 50 10.03 -2.14 4.57
C LEU A 50 11.42 -2.47 4.04
N GLU A 51 12.42 -1.62 4.25
CA GLU A 51 13.83 -1.91 3.96
C GLU A 51 14.40 -3.05 4.83
N GLN A 52 13.75 -3.36 5.95
CA GLN A 52 14.08 -4.50 6.80
C GLN A 52 13.27 -5.77 6.43
N GLY A 53 12.43 -5.66 5.41
CA GLY A 53 11.65 -6.77 4.90
C GLY A 53 12.49 -7.77 4.12
N ALA A 54 11.90 -8.93 3.84
CA ALA A 54 12.51 -9.98 3.04
C ALA A 54 11.83 -10.10 1.67
N ILE A 55 12.60 -10.42 0.64
CA ILE A 55 12.05 -10.80 -0.67
C ILE A 55 11.97 -12.33 -0.74
N CYS A 56 10.76 -12.85 -0.93
CA CYS A 56 10.48 -14.26 -1.07
C CYS A 56 9.69 -14.50 -2.37
N GLY A 57 10.29 -15.16 -3.33
CA GLY A 57 9.74 -15.31 -4.66
C GLY A 57 9.49 -13.93 -5.30
N ASP A 58 8.29 -13.66 -5.73
CA ASP A 58 7.81 -12.41 -6.33
C ASP A 58 7.21 -11.42 -5.31
N ARG A 59 7.46 -11.62 -4.00
CA ARG A 59 6.82 -10.87 -2.92
C ARG A 59 7.82 -10.19 -1.99
N LEU A 60 7.49 -8.98 -1.58
CA LEU A 60 8.09 -8.29 -0.44
C LEU A 60 7.29 -8.62 0.82
N ILE A 61 7.97 -9.15 1.83
CA ILE A 61 7.36 -9.53 3.12
C ILE A 61 7.73 -8.49 4.17
N CYS A 62 6.72 -7.90 4.78
CA CYS A 62 6.86 -6.92 5.86
C CYS A 62 7.54 -7.56 7.10
N PRO A 63 8.54 -6.89 7.74
CA PRO A 63 9.28 -7.49 8.85
C PRO A 63 8.41 -7.71 10.10
N TRP A 64 7.39 -6.86 10.35
CA TRP A 64 6.63 -6.94 11.60
C TRP A 64 5.52 -8.00 11.55
N HIS A 65 4.52 -7.83 10.67
CA HIS A 65 3.33 -8.69 10.71
C HIS A 65 3.17 -9.56 9.46
N LYS A 66 4.23 -9.66 8.63
CA LYS A 66 4.26 -10.54 7.45
C LYS A 66 3.27 -10.18 6.34
N ALA A 67 2.77 -8.93 6.32
CA ALA A 67 2.03 -8.46 5.15
C ALA A 67 2.87 -8.66 3.89
N ALA A 68 2.29 -9.25 2.85
CA ALA A 68 2.97 -9.59 1.62
C ALA A 68 2.50 -8.70 0.48
N PHE A 69 3.44 -8.17 -0.31
CA PHE A 69 3.19 -7.29 -1.43
C PHE A 69 3.89 -7.80 -2.68
N GLU A 70 3.22 -7.80 -3.81
CA GLU A 70 3.79 -8.19 -5.10
C GLU A 70 4.88 -7.20 -5.54
N LEU A 71 6.05 -7.69 -5.95
CA LEU A 71 7.19 -6.85 -6.34
C LEU A 71 6.94 -6.05 -7.62
N SER A 72 6.11 -6.54 -8.53
CA SER A 72 5.85 -5.89 -9.82
C SER A 72 4.91 -4.70 -9.69
N SER A 73 3.93 -4.76 -8.79
CA SER A 73 2.81 -3.81 -8.71
C SER A 73 2.63 -3.14 -7.35
N GLY A 74 3.27 -3.66 -6.30
CA GLY A 74 3.01 -3.24 -4.92
C GLY A 74 1.65 -3.68 -4.37
N LYS A 75 0.89 -4.49 -5.12
CA LYS A 75 -0.40 -5.01 -4.65
C LYS A 75 -0.23 -5.90 -3.43
N MET A 76 -1.12 -5.72 -2.48
CA MET A 76 -1.20 -6.59 -1.33
C MET A 76 -1.68 -7.98 -1.72
N CYS A 77 -0.90 -9.00 -1.37
CA CYS A 77 -1.22 -10.41 -1.67
C CYS A 77 -2.08 -11.06 -0.60
N GLU A 78 -2.01 -10.57 0.64
CA GLU A 78 -2.69 -11.14 1.80
C GLU A 78 -3.24 -10.03 2.72
N PRO A 79 -4.41 -10.25 3.36
CA PRO A 79 -5.22 -9.20 3.97
C PRO A 79 -4.76 -8.80 5.38
N LEU A 80 -3.50 -8.45 5.58
CA LEU A 80 -3.04 -7.80 6.82
C LEU A 80 -2.96 -6.28 6.69
N ALA A 81 -2.60 -5.79 5.50
CA ALA A 81 -2.67 -4.38 5.19
C ALA A 81 -3.99 -4.08 4.47
N LEU A 82 -4.56 -2.90 4.68
CA LEU A 82 -5.80 -2.50 4.01
C LEU A 82 -5.54 -1.68 2.74
N ALA A 83 -4.27 -1.56 2.32
CA ALA A 83 -3.89 -0.82 1.14
C ALA A 83 -2.69 -1.44 0.44
N ASP A 84 -2.63 -1.23 -0.88
CA ASP A 84 -1.45 -1.51 -1.69
C ASP A 84 -0.31 -0.53 -1.36
N LEU A 85 0.92 -0.87 -1.71
CA LEU A 85 2.04 0.05 -1.64
C LEU A 85 1.86 1.17 -2.67
N LYS A 86 2.01 2.43 -2.23
CA LYS A 86 2.14 3.55 -3.18
C LYS A 86 3.36 3.29 -4.04
N GLN A 87 3.18 3.40 -5.36
CA GLN A 87 4.23 3.23 -6.34
C GLN A 87 4.68 4.59 -6.89
N TYR A 88 5.97 4.73 -7.15
CA TYR A 88 6.57 5.94 -7.72
C TYR A 88 7.16 5.65 -9.09
N PRO A 89 6.98 6.54 -10.07
CA PRO A 89 7.56 6.34 -11.40
C PRO A 89 9.09 6.34 -11.34
N VAL A 90 9.70 5.35 -11.99
CA VAL A 90 11.16 5.17 -12.08
C VAL A 90 11.59 5.25 -13.55
N ARG A 91 12.77 5.82 -13.79
CA ARG A 91 13.51 5.73 -15.05
C ARG A 91 14.95 5.35 -14.79
N ILE A 92 15.52 4.62 -15.72
CA ILE A 92 16.95 4.31 -15.73
C ILE A 92 17.54 4.99 -16.96
N GLU A 93 18.41 5.96 -16.74
CA GLU A 93 19.04 6.74 -17.81
C GLU A 93 20.55 6.78 -17.54
N ASN A 94 21.36 6.35 -18.51
CA ASN A 94 22.82 6.32 -18.41
C ASN A 94 23.36 5.63 -17.13
N GLY A 95 22.71 4.54 -16.70
CA GLY A 95 23.10 3.83 -15.50
C GLY A 95 22.73 4.53 -14.18
N GLN A 96 21.90 5.57 -14.26
CA GLN A 96 21.37 6.31 -13.12
C GLN A 96 19.89 5.99 -12.91
N ILE A 97 19.49 5.80 -11.67
CA ILE A 97 18.09 5.62 -11.27
C ILE A 97 17.52 6.97 -10.89
N LEU A 98 16.48 7.36 -11.61
CA LEU A 98 15.73 8.60 -11.39
C LEU A 98 14.31 8.24 -10.93
N VAL A 99 13.83 8.90 -9.89
CA VAL A 99 12.49 8.70 -9.33
C VAL A 99 11.71 10.01 -9.37
N ASN A 100 10.44 9.93 -9.72
CA ASN A 100 9.51 11.04 -9.55
C ASN A 100 8.87 10.95 -8.15
N PRO A 101 9.04 11.95 -7.27
CA PRO A 101 8.52 11.91 -5.90
C PRO A 101 6.98 11.99 -5.81
N LYS A 102 6.30 12.24 -6.93
CA LYS A 102 4.83 12.17 -6.98
C LYS A 102 4.40 10.73 -7.20
N ALA A 103 3.76 10.14 -6.20
CA ALA A 103 3.21 8.78 -6.29
C ALA A 103 2.25 8.65 -7.49
N MET A 104 2.24 7.48 -8.11
CA MET A 104 1.20 7.13 -9.07
C MET A 104 -0.13 7.06 -8.32
N SER A 105 -1.16 7.67 -8.88
CA SER A 105 -2.52 7.50 -8.35
C SER A 105 -2.93 6.04 -8.54
N PRO A 106 -3.45 5.37 -7.50
CA PRO A 106 -4.07 4.07 -7.71
C PRO A 106 -5.19 4.24 -8.73
N ALA A 107 -5.34 3.28 -9.63
CA ALA A 107 -6.48 3.27 -10.54
C ALA A 107 -7.76 3.29 -9.70
N SER A 108 -8.48 4.40 -9.74
CA SER A 108 -9.75 4.52 -9.02
C SER A 108 -10.70 3.44 -9.53
N PRO A 109 -11.30 2.63 -8.67
CA PRO A 109 -12.39 1.76 -9.09
C PRO A 109 -13.61 2.63 -9.38
N VAL A 110 -13.76 3.09 -10.62
CA VAL A 110 -14.91 3.87 -11.05
C VAL A 110 -15.89 2.97 -11.79
N GLY A 111 -17.13 3.08 -11.44
CA GLY A 111 -18.24 2.69 -12.30
C GLY A 111 -19.42 2.04 -11.58
N SER A 112 -20.37 2.85 -11.14
CA SER A 112 -21.73 2.39 -10.86
C SER A 112 -22.50 2.35 -12.18
N GLY A 113 -22.45 1.24 -12.90
CA GLY A 113 -23.44 0.96 -13.95
C GLY A 113 -24.78 0.61 -13.31
N ALA A 114 -25.87 1.19 -13.78
CA ALA A 114 -27.24 0.97 -13.26
C ALA A 114 -27.73 -0.50 -13.32
N SER A 115 -26.96 -1.41 -13.93
CA SER A 115 -27.24 -2.83 -14.08
C SER A 115 -26.30 -3.75 -13.30
N ALA A 116 -25.40 -3.20 -12.46
CA ALA A 116 -24.45 -4.00 -11.70
C ALA A 116 -25.12 -4.62 -10.46
N PRO A 117 -24.73 -5.85 -10.07
CA PRO A 117 -25.27 -6.49 -8.86
C PRO A 117 -25.01 -5.65 -7.61
N VAL A 118 -25.89 -5.81 -6.62
CA VAL A 118 -25.77 -5.16 -5.31
C VAL A 118 -25.36 -6.20 -4.29
N PHE A 119 -24.27 -5.95 -3.56
CA PHE A 119 -23.93 -6.74 -2.37
C PHE A 119 -24.30 -5.96 -1.11
N VAL A 120 -24.94 -6.65 -0.20
CA VAL A 120 -25.26 -6.12 1.13
C VAL A 120 -24.41 -6.87 2.16
N VAL A 121 -23.68 -6.11 2.96
CA VAL A 121 -22.87 -6.64 4.07
C VAL A 121 -23.52 -6.22 5.36
N LEU A 122 -23.81 -7.19 6.23
CA LEU A 122 -24.39 -6.94 7.55
C LEU A 122 -23.27 -6.94 8.60
N GLY A 123 -23.12 -5.83 9.31
CA GLY A 123 -22.11 -5.61 10.33
C GLY A 123 -20.85 -4.89 9.83
N GLY A 124 -20.58 -3.71 10.37
CA GLY A 124 -19.43 -2.85 10.02
C GLY A 124 -18.15 -3.13 10.80
N GLY A 125 -18.07 -4.23 11.54
CA GLY A 125 -16.85 -4.66 12.23
C GLY A 125 -15.74 -5.09 11.25
N ALA A 126 -14.64 -5.62 11.79
CA ALA A 126 -13.45 -5.99 11.00
C ALA A 126 -13.75 -6.90 9.80
N ALA A 127 -14.62 -7.90 9.98
CA ALA A 127 -14.97 -8.82 8.90
C ALA A 127 -15.78 -8.16 7.79
N GLY A 128 -16.79 -7.35 8.12
CA GLY A 128 -17.61 -6.64 7.13
C GLY A 128 -16.80 -5.58 6.37
N SER A 129 -16.00 -4.80 7.09
CA SER A 129 -15.09 -3.82 6.49
C SER A 129 -14.07 -4.48 5.55
N ALA A 130 -13.47 -5.60 5.96
CA ALA A 130 -12.55 -6.36 5.13
C ALA A 130 -13.23 -6.94 3.87
N ALA A 131 -14.47 -7.42 3.99
CA ALA A 131 -15.24 -7.94 2.85
C ALA A 131 -15.54 -6.83 1.82
N LEU A 132 -15.99 -5.66 2.28
CA LEU A 132 -16.24 -4.51 1.41
C LEU A 132 -14.97 -4.04 0.71
N TRP A 133 -13.88 -3.92 1.48
CA TRP A 133 -12.58 -3.54 0.95
C TRP A 133 -12.13 -4.56 -0.10
N ARG A 134 -12.20 -5.85 0.20
CA ARG A 134 -11.78 -6.92 -0.70
C ARG A 134 -12.57 -6.92 -2.01
N LEU A 135 -13.87 -6.75 -1.94
CA LEU A 135 -14.71 -6.64 -3.14
C LEU A 135 -14.28 -5.46 -4.03
N ARG A 136 -13.98 -4.30 -3.45
CA ARG A 136 -13.48 -3.15 -4.21
C ARG A 136 -12.09 -3.39 -4.78
N HIS A 137 -11.21 -3.98 -3.98
CA HIS A 137 -9.84 -4.31 -4.40
C HIS A 137 -9.81 -5.30 -5.56
N ASP A 138 -10.70 -6.30 -5.55
CA ASP A 138 -10.85 -7.29 -6.64
C ASP A 138 -11.59 -6.73 -7.87
N GLY A 139 -11.93 -5.45 -7.86
CA GLY A 139 -12.49 -4.75 -9.00
C GLY A 139 -14.01 -4.86 -9.13
N PHE A 140 -14.72 -5.29 -8.08
CA PHE A 140 -16.18 -5.26 -8.10
C PHE A 140 -16.68 -3.81 -8.22
N LYS A 141 -17.43 -3.53 -9.28
CA LYS A 141 -17.92 -2.18 -9.61
C LYS A 141 -19.40 -1.96 -9.30
N GLY A 142 -20.09 -2.98 -8.81
CA GLY A 142 -21.48 -2.89 -8.40
C GLY A 142 -21.67 -2.08 -7.11
N ARG A 143 -22.91 -1.90 -6.70
CA ARG A 143 -23.26 -1.21 -5.47
C ARG A 143 -22.88 -2.08 -4.27
N LEU A 144 -22.18 -1.50 -3.29
CA LEU A 144 -21.93 -2.09 -1.97
C LEU A 144 -22.76 -1.32 -0.95
N VAL A 145 -23.49 -2.05 -0.13
CA VAL A 145 -24.29 -1.50 0.96
C VAL A 145 -23.82 -2.14 2.26
N LEU A 146 -23.39 -1.30 3.19
CA LEU A 146 -23.12 -1.72 4.55
C LEU A 146 -24.32 -1.40 5.43
N VAL A 147 -24.77 -2.38 6.21
CA VAL A 147 -25.81 -2.20 7.20
C VAL A 147 -25.20 -2.52 8.56
N GLU A 148 -25.20 -1.55 9.43
CA GLU A 148 -24.72 -1.76 10.80
C GLU A 148 -25.58 -1.02 11.84
N SER A 149 -25.34 -1.34 13.11
CA SER A 149 -26.09 -0.79 14.25
C SER A 149 -25.50 0.50 14.81
N GLU A 150 -24.23 0.79 14.52
CA GLU A 150 -23.55 2.01 14.98
C GLU A 150 -23.81 3.15 13.99
N PRO A 151 -24.01 4.39 14.44
CA PRO A 151 -24.21 5.53 13.57
C PRO A 151 -22.93 6.04 12.90
N GLU A 152 -21.77 5.69 13.44
CA GLU A 152 -20.46 6.06 12.95
C GLU A 152 -20.05 5.21 11.73
N ALA A 153 -19.24 5.77 10.85
CA ALA A 153 -18.61 5.00 9.78
C ALA A 153 -17.68 3.93 10.37
N PRO A 154 -17.46 2.81 9.64
CA PRO A 154 -16.53 1.78 10.11
C PRO A 154 -15.15 2.33 10.42
N TYR A 155 -14.61 1.99 11.57
CA TYR A 155 -13.32 2.46 12.07
C TYR A 155 -12.47 1.31 12.58
N ASP A 156 -11.14 1.53 12.70
CA ASP A 156 -10.23 0.55 13.27
C ASP A 156 -10.32 0.58 14.81
N ARG A 157 -11.09 -0.34 15.38
CA ARG A 157 -11.25 -0.49 16.83
C ARG A 157 -9.94 -0.74 17.57
N THR A 158 -8.89 -1.22 16.89
CA THR A 158 -7.58 -1.42 17.51
C THR A 158 -6.86 -0.11 17.76
N ALA A 159 -7.18 0.94 17.01
CA ALA A 159 -6.66 2.28 17.19
C ALA A 159 -7.03 2.84 18.57
N LEU A 160 -8.27 2.62 19.00
CA LEU A 160 -8.76 3.07 20.32
C LEU A 160 -7.96 2.51 21.49
N THR A 161 -7.42 1.31 21.37
CA THR A 161 -6.67 0.65 22.44
C THR A 161 -5.16 0.80 22.32
N LYS A 162 -4.63 1.19 21.16
CA LYS A 162 -3.19 1.26 20.90
C LYS A 162 -2.70 2.68 20.67
N PHE A 163 -3.37 3.43 19.81
CA PHE A 163 -2.87 4.72 19.34
C PHE A 163 -3.41 5.88 20.16
N VAL A 164 -4.68 5.87 20.53
CA VAL A 164 -5.27 6.90 21.40
C VAL A 164 -4.60 6.92 22.78
N PRO A 165 -4.44 5.80 23.52
CA PRO A 165 -3.76 5.82 24.82
C PRO A 165 -2.29 6.19 24.75
N SER A 166 -1.65 6.00 23.60
CA SER A 166 -0.25 6.36 23.39
C SER A 166 -0.04 7.81 22.90
N GLY A 167 -1.12 8.57 22.72
CA GLY A 167 -1.08 9.94 22.18
C GLY A 167 -0.65 10.05 20.72
N LYS A 168 -0.75 8.96 19.95
CA LYS A 168 -0.38 8.93 18.53
C LYS A 168 -1.55 9.24 17.60
N MET A 169 -2.77 9.29 18.14
CA MET A 169 -4.01 9.57 17.44
C MET A 169 -4.98 10.22 18.43
N ASP A 170 -5.74 11.19 18.00
CA ASP A 170 -6.83 11.74 18.81
C ASP A 170 -8.05 10.80 18.73
N ILE A 171 -8.97 10.94 19.68
CA ILE A 171 -10.20 10.12 19.69
C ILE A 171 -11.15 10.51 18.56
N ASP A 172 -11.00 11.73 18.05
CA ASP A 172 -11.82 12.31 16.97
C ASP A 172 -11.18 12.14 15.58
N ASP A 173 -9.96 11.52 15.46
CA ASP A 173 -9.31 11.21 14.20
C ASP A 173 -9.94 9.96 13.55
#